data_794e4a014e492a09018a28567c68619a
#
_entry.id   794e4a014e492a09018a28567c68619a
#
_cell.length_a   1.000
_cell.length_b   1.000
_cell.length_c   1.000
_cell.angle_alpha   90.00
_cell.angle_beta   90.00
_cell.angle_gamma   90.00
#
_symmetry.space_group_name_H-M   'P 1'
#
loop_
_entity.id
_entity.type
_entity.pdbx_description
1 polymer ?
#
loop_
_entity_poly.entity_id
_entity_poly.type
_entity_poly.pdbx_seq_one_letter_code
_entity_poly.pdbx_strand_id
1 'polypeptide(L)'
;DRVYYYCAYANSGYSTARGDINSFQTTESNAPVFGEVVVDSIGSGSVRVTATIIDDGGVTPIISGFCWREGSSGVPTLIDNVVNVLDATGNTMTAVITGLTPLTDYVIAAYSVNSKGMGFSQGTSVQTEKGPGIYSLEDLVAFRDARNASEDVSRWKTSDGIINVFADIDLSPIENWEPISQILEDEVFDGNNHTIKGLNIDFLLPADDESVFIEHLGFILQNQGTVRNLTMGEGRIDIELQRNDLYSWGISAAGIVAINRGRILNCKNEVDVIEVLFDPKFTTTSVSGIAGQTLQGIVENCVNYGDIQGSFSVNGICGSYFNDDGFVVRECLNYGTLTFVNETAQNGEGVSGISSCLNNLIKIENCVNYGFINGGQVNWAGGISSSVQGVVDNCVNEGRITTTSSHGIIGGIGGIAGRIEENGTISNCTNKGEIETPAWFVGGIVGDVNSEPYNYFNNENSGTVNGVIGSNENAKGIKY
;
A
#
# COMPACT_ATOMS: atom_id res chain seq x y z
N ASP A 1 -0.45 56.03 20.31
CA ASP A 1 -1.24 56.96 21.12
C ASP A 1 -0.52 58.32 21.20
N ARG A 2 -0.94 59.33 20.38
CA ARG A 2 -0.36 60.68 20.36
C ARG A 2 -1.47 61.71 20.19
N VAL A 3 -1.34 62.77 20.96
CA VAL A 3 -2.18 63.98 20.81
C VAL A 3 -1.53 64.92 19.81
N TYR A 4 -2.28 65.27 18.79
CA TYR A 4 -1.90 66.27 17.80
C TYR A 4 -2.75 67.49 17.96
N TYR A 5 -2.11 68.70 17.82
CA TYR A 5 -2.76 70.00 17.86
C TYR A 5 -2.73 70.64 16.48
N TYR A 6 -3.82 71.22 16.06
CA TYR A 6 -3.94 71.85 14.76
C TYR A 6 -4.75 73.15 14.87
N CYS A 7 -4.45 74.12 14.05
CA CYS A 7 -5.24 75.33 13.88
C CYS A 7 -5.21 75.81 12.42
N ALA A 8 -6.28 76.45 11.99
CA ALA A 8 -6.27 77.14 10.73
C ALA A 8 -5.39 78.41 10.85
N TYR A 9 -4.68 78.77 9.78
CA TYR A 9 -3.96 80.02 9.74
C TYR A 9 -4.15 80.67 8.37
N ALA A 10 -4.15 82.02 8.36
CA ALA A 10 -4.10 82.87 7.19
C ALA A 10 -2.93 83.82 7.27
N ASN A 11 -2.19 83.99 6.19
CA ASN A 11 -1.05 84.91 6.11
C ASN A 11 -1.25 85.84 4.93
N SER A 12 -1.24 87.19 5.22
CA SER A 12 -1.39 88.21 4.22
C SER A 12 -0.08 88.71 3.64
N GLY A 13 1.08 88.20 4.07
CA GLY A 13 2.41 88.64 3.73
C GLY A 13 2.92 89.70 4.71
N TYR A 14 2.03 90.36 5.48
CA TYR A 14 2.36 91.36 6.50
C TYR A 14 1.99 90.91 7.93
N SER A 15 1.02 89.99 8.04
CA SER A 15 0.56 89.43 9.33
C SER A 15 -0.01 88.03 9.16
N THR A 16 0.06 87.25 10.24
CA THR A 16 -0.52 85.92 10.32
C THR A 16 -1.64 85.97 11.37
N ALA A 17 -2.87 85.60 10.96
CA ALA A 17 -3.96 85.28 11.86
C ALA A 17 -4.05 83.78 12.06
N ARG A 18 -4.31 83.30 13.28
CA ARG A 18 -4.52 81.91 13.64
C ARG A 18 -5.91 81.73 14.23
N GLY A 19 -6.58 80.69 13.85
CA GLY A 19 -7.83 80.25 14.48
C GLY A 19 -7.59 79.47 15.79
N ASP A 20 -8.64 78.98 16.36
CA ASP A 20 -8.59 78.22 17.61
C ASP A 20 -7.73 76.94 17.43
N ILE A 21 -7.01 76.57 18.48
CA ILE A 21 -6.23 75.39 18.52
C ILE A 21 -7.16 74.20 18.92
N ASN A 22 -7.32 73.30 18.03
CA ASN A 22 -8.04 72.02 18.26
C ASN A 22 -7.03 70.86 18.43
N SER A 23 -7.44 69.80 19.05
CA SER A 23 -6.62 68.58 19.19
C SER A 23 -7.41 67.35 18.83
N PHE A 24 -6.71 66.39 18.35
CA PHE A 24 -7.19 64.97 18.26
C PHE A 24 -6.12 64.05 18.79
N GLN A 25 -6.53 62.95 19.31
CA GLN A 25 -5.65 61.87 19.76
C GLN A 25 -5.79 60.69 18.79
N THR A 26 -4.66 60.15 18.34
CA THR A 26 -4.66 58.90 17.59
C THR A 26 -4.88 57.73 18.56
N THR A 27 -5.66 56.79 18.18
CA THR A 27 -5.81 55.51 18.91
C THR A 27 -4.58 54.66 18.74
N GLU A 28 -4.26 53.85 19.74
CA GLU A 28 -3.26 52.80 19.62
C GLU A 28 -3.73 51.81 18.57
N SER A 29 -2.83 51.40 17.68
CA SER A 29 -3.13 50.33 16.72
C SER A 29 -2.46 49.03 17.15
N ASN A 30 -3.24 47.97 17.22
CA ASN A 30 -2.86 46.67 17.76
C ASN A 30 -3.09 45.54 16.72
N ALA A 31 -2.69 44.30 17.08
CA ALA A 31 -3.09 43.13 16.35
C ALA A 31 -4.62 42.93 16.42
N PRO A 32 -5.24 42.30 15.42
CA PRO A 32 -6.68 42.01 15.42
C PRO A 32 -7.13 41.14 16.60
N VAL A 33 -8.35 41.39 17.11
CA VAL A 33 -8.98 40.64 18.20
C VAL A 33 -10.25 39.96 17.69
N PHE A 34 -10.45 38.72 18.09
CA PHE A 34 -11.58 37.90 17.65
C PHE A 34 -12.61 37.65 18.75
N GLY A 35 -13.86 37.43 18.33
CA GLY A 35 -14.86 36.71 19.07
C GLY A 35 -14.56 35.20 19.05
N GLU A 36 -15.51 34.43 19.60
CA GLU A 36 -15.45 32.95 19.52
C GLU A 36 -15.64 32.50 18.06
N VAL A 37 -15.01 31.36 17.73
CA VAL A 37 -15.32 30.63 16.49
C VAL A 37 -16.63 29.90 16.68
N VAL A 38 -17.59 30.18 15.82
CA VAL A 38 -18.87 29.50 15.77
C VAL A 38 -18.79 28.35 14.77
N VAL A 39 -19.18 27.15 15.21
CA VAL A 39 -19.32 25.97 14.33
C VAL A 39 -20.74 25.98 13.77
N ASP A 40 -20.88 26.23 12.48
CA ASP A 40 -22.20 26.36 11.81
C ASP A 40 -22.79 25.00 11.42
N SER A 41 -21.91 24.07 10.97
CA SER A 41 -22.29 22.70 10.65
C SER A 41 -21.10 21.77 10.73
N ILE A 42 -21.37 20.52 11.06
CA ILE A 42 -20.38 19.44 11.16
C ILE A 42 -20.82 18.34 10.19
N GLY A 43 -19.87 17.82 9.43
CA GLY A 43 -20.04 16.62 8.61
C GLY A 43 -18.92 15.62 8.95
N SER A 44 -18.92 14.48 8.29
CA SER A 44 -17.90 13.45 8.52
C SER A 44 -16.50 13.83 8.04
N GLY A 45 -16.39 14.64 7.02
CA GLY A 45 -15.11 15.08 6.43
C GLY A 45 -14.97 16.60 6.32
N SER A 46 -15.90 17.35 6.93
CA SER A 46 -15.88 18.81 6.82
C SER A 46 -16.54 19.51 8.01
N VAL A 47 -16.12 20.72 8.28
CA VAL A 47 -16.72 21.61 9.29
C VAL A 47 -16.85 23.00 8.69
N ARG A 48 -18.06 23.58 8.79
CA ARG A 48 -18.26 25.00 8.45
C ARG A 48 -18.13 25.86 9.70
N VAL A 49 -17.30 26.86 9.62
CA VAL A 49 -16.98 27.74 10.74
C VAL A 49 -17.11 29.21 10.36
N THR A 50 -17.53 30.00 11.33
CA THR A 50 -17.65 31.47 11.22
C THR A 50 -16.94 32.12 12.40
N ALA A 51 -16.24 33.23 12.15
CA ALA A 51 -15.63 34.08 13.19
C ALA A 51 -15.80 35.55 12.86
N THR A 52 -15.88 36.37 13.93
CA THR A 52 -16.01 37.84 13.79
C THR A 52 -14.76 38.49 14.36
N ILE A 53 -14.16 39.40 13.61
CA ILE A 53 -13.13 40.31 14.08
C ILE A 53 -13.84 41.40 14.90
N ILE A 54 -13.66 41.43 16.21
CA ILE A 54 -14.28 42.37 17.13
C ILE A 54 -13.57 43.72 17.05
N ASP A 55 -12.24 43.68 16.91
CA ASP A 55 -11.39 44.85 16.78
C ASP A 55 -10.28 44.54 15.76
N ASP A 56 -10.20 45.32 14.68
CA ASP A 56 -9.16 45.18 13.67
C ASP A 56 -7.82 45.83 14.09
N GLY A 57 -7.80 46.42 15.29
CA GLY A 57 -6.65 47.13 15.82
C GLY A 57 -6.43 48.52 15.17
N GLY A 58 -7.45 49.07 14.51
CA GLY A 58 -7.37 50.35 13.80
C GLY A 58 -6.54 50.28 12.50
N VAL A 59 -6.27 49.09 11.98
CA VAL A 59 -5.53 48.85 10.74
C VAL A 59 -6.16 47.68 9.99
N THR A 60 -6.53 47.91 8.74
CA THR A 60 -7.14 46.86 7.90
C THR A 60 -6.31 45.58 7.86
N PRO A 61 -6.91 44.41 8.10
CA PRO A 61 -6.23 43.13 7.96
C PRO A 61 -5.68 42.90 6.54
N ILE A 62 -4.47 42.31 6.47
CA ILE A 62 -3.80 41.98 5.23
C ILE A 62 -4.24 40.56 4.77
N ILE A 63 -4.39 39.65 5.74
CA ILE A 63 -4.80 38.25 5.53
C ILE A 63 -5.57 37.79 6.76
N SER A 64 -6.61 36.99 6.53
CA SER A 64 -7.43 36.35 7.57
C SER A 64 -7.82 34.95 7.15
N GLY A 65 -8.16 34.12 8.13
CA GLY A 65 -8.60 32.76 7.86
C GLY A 65 -8.76 31.92 9.12
N PHE A 66 -8.72 30.61 8.93
CA PHE A 66 -8.79 29.64 10.01
C PHE A 66 -7.59 28.71 9.95
N CYS A 67 -7.11 28.30 11.12
CA CYS A 67 -6.13 27.25 11.29
C CYS A 67 -6.71 26.14 12.18
N TRP A 68 -6.29 24.89 11.93
CA TRP A 68 -6.79 23.75 12.70
C TRP A 68 -5.75 22.64 12.78
N ARG A 69 -5.88 21.79 13.78
CA ARG A 69 -5.13 20.55 13.96
C ARG A 69 -5.98 19.52 14.67
N GLU A 70 -5.58 18.27 14.57
CA GLU A 70 -6.16 17.21 15.40
C GLU A 70 -5.85 17.44 16.88
N GLY A 71 -6.82 17.08 17.72
CA GLY A 71 -6.75 17.22 19.16
C GLY A 71 -7.97 17.90 19.74
N SER A 72 -8.11 17.84 21.06
CA SER A 72 -9.27 18.36 21.80
C SER A 72 -9.01 19.67 22.57
N SER A 73 -7.80 20.22 22.52
CA SER A 73 -7.44 21.41 23.29
C SER A 73 -6.27 22.21 22.70
N GLY A 74 -6.08 23.42 23.18
CA GLY A 74 -5.04 24.36 22.76
C GLY A 74 -5.51 25.31 21.66
N VAL A 75 -4.61 26.12 21.12
CA VAL A 75 -4.88 27.05 20.02
C VAL A 75 -3.98 26.67 18.85
N PRO A 76 -4.54 26.28 17.70
CA PRO A 76 -3.78 26.06 16.48
C PRO A 76 -3.06 27.34 16.03
N THR A 77 -2.00 27.18 15.26
CA THR A 77 -1.18 28.26 14.73
C THR A 77 -1.02 28.11 13.22
N LEU A 78 -0.32 29.05 12.56
CA LEU A 78 -0.09 29.01 11.11
C LEU A 78 0.90 27.92 10.65
N ILE A 79 1.52 27.20 11.56
CA ILE A 79 2.33 26.00 11.22
C ILE A 79 1.48 24.74 11.13
N ASP A 80 0.24 24.78 11.62
CA ASP A 80 -0.76 23.73 11.47
C ASP A 80 -1.48 23.86 10.11
N ASN A 81 -2.61 23.21 9.92
CA ASN A 81 -3.39 23.35 8.70
C ASN A 81 -4.05 24.72 8.63
N VAL A 82 -4.15 25.31 7.44
CA VAL A 82 -4.61 26.70 7.26
C VAL A 82 -5.53 26.81 6.04
N VAL A 83 -6.62 27.58 6.19
CA VAL A 83 -7.43 28.09 5.08
C VAL A 83 -7.55 29.60 5.15
N ASN A 84 -7.22 30.27 4.06
CA ASN A 84 -7.36 31.72 3.93
C ASN A 84 -8.78 32.06 3.47
N VAL A 85 -9.34 33.10 4.05
CA VAL A 85 -10.63 33.72 3.64
C VAL A 85 -10.34 35.01 2.89
N LEU A 86 -10.62 35.02 1.57
CA LEU A 86 -10.33 36.16 0.71
C LEU A 86 -11.45 37.23 0.73
N ASP A 87 -12.70 36.81 1.01
CA ASP A 87 -13.87 37.67 0.99
C ASP A 87 -14.56 37.66 2.36
N ALA A 88 -14.04 38.48 3.27
CA ALA A 88 -14.74 38.76 4.52
C ALA A 88 -15.87 39.78 4.27
N THR A 89 -17.10 39.42 4.61
CA THR A 89 -18.24 40.35 4.52
C THR A 89 -18.29 41.23 5.79
N GLY A 90 -17.69 42.40 5.70
CA GLY A 90 -17.47 43.25 6.87
C GLY A 90 -16.41 42.63 7.80
N ASN A 91 -16.74 42.53 9.10
CA ASN A 91 -15.83 41.94 10.10
C ASN A 91 -16.02 40.43 10.28
N THR A 92 -16.92 39.78 9.51
CA THR A 92 -17.24 38.34 9.65
C THR A 92 -16.61 37.57 8.52
N MET A 93 -15.96 36.46 8.85
CA MET A 93 -15.38 35.53 7.91
C MET A 93 -15.95 34.11 8.13
N THR A 94 -16.17 33.41 7.04
CA THR A 94 -16.71 32.03 7.05
C THR A 94 -15.86 31.16 6.15
N ALA A 95 -15.58 29.93 6.57
CA ALA A 95 -14.92 28.93 5.74
C ALA A 95 -15.57 27.55 5.92
N VAL A 96 -15.39 26.71 4.91
CA VAL A 96 -15.61 25.26 5.02
C VAL A 96 -14.23 24.60 5.04
N ILE A 97 -13.90 23.99 6.16
CA ILE A 97 -12.70 23.17 6.32
C ILE A 97 -13.05 21.78 5.83
N THR A 98 -12.29 21.22 4.88
CA THR A 98 -12.53 19.93 4.25
C THR A 98 -11.32 19.01 4.39
N GLY A 99 -11.48 17.71 4.07
CA GLY A 99 -10.39 16.73 4.18
C GLY A 99 -10.14 16.28 5.62
N LEU A 100 -11.13 16.43 6.49
CA LEU A 100 -11.06 15.97 7.88
C LEU A 100 -11.37 14.47 7.97
N THR A 101 -10.76 13.81 8.95
CA THR A 101 -11.03 12.42 9.28
C THR A 101 -12.33 12.31 10.07
N PRO A 102 -13.23 11.37 9.77
CA PRO A 102 -14.43 11.13 10.55
C PRO A 102 -14.15 10.73 12.01
N LEU A 103 -15.10 10.97 12.90
CA LEU A 103 -15.02 10.68 14.35
C LEU A 103 -13.77 11.21 15.04
N THR A 104 -13.16 12.26 14.51
CA THR A 104 -11.89 12.82 14.97
C THR A 104 -12.10 14.17 15.60
N ASP A 105 -11.46 14.40 16.74
CA ASP A 105 -11.47 15.68 17.42
C ASP A 105 -10.50 16.65 16.73
N TYR A 106 -10.97 17.86 16.47
CA TYR A 106 -10.20 18.96 15.93
C TYR A 106 -10.33 20.19 16.81
N VAL A 107 -9.26 20.98 16.89
CA VAL A 107 -9.29 22.32 17.45
C VAL A 107 -9.11 23.29 16.30
N ILE A 108 -10.01 24.29 16.23
CA ILE A 108 -10.05 25.31 15.18
C ILE A 108 -9.90 26.69 15.82
N ALA A 109 -9.08 27.54 15.24
CA ALA A 109 -8.96 28.94 15.61
C ALA A 109 -9.03 29.85 14.38
N ALA A 110 -9.62 31.01 14.54
CA ALA A 110 -9.54 32.08 13.57
C ALA A 110 -8.22 32.86 13.73
N TYR A 111 -7.67 33.35 12.64
CA TYR A 111 -6.52 34.22 12.67
C TYR A 111 -6.68 35.40 11.71
N SER A 112 -6.01 36.51 12.03
CA SER A 112 -5.86 37.66 11.14
C SER A 112 -4.55 38.38 11.40
N VAL A 113 -4.01 38.94 10.35
CA VAL A 113 -2.72 39.64 10.36
C VAL A 113 -2.92 41.06 9.83
N ASN A 114 -2.49 42.07 10.58
CA ASN A 114 -2.35 43.43 10.11
C ASN A 114 -0.89 43.88 10.23
N SER A 115 -0.58 45.10 9.88
CA SER A 115 0.80 45.64 9.95
C SER A 115 1.35 45.81 11.39
N LYS A 116 0.53 45.55 12.42
CA LYS A 116 0.92 45.68 13.84
C LYS A 116 1.14 44.30 14.50
N GLY A 117 0.63 43.23 13.89
CA GLY A 117 0.81 41.92 14.41
C GLY A 117 -0.26 40.93 13.95
N MET A 118 -0.23 39.76 14.57
CA MET A 118 -1.12 38.64 14.31
C MET A 118 -1.99 38.42 15.55
N GLY A 119 -3.30 38.30 15.31
CA GLY A 119 -4.27 37.90 16.32
C GLY A 119 -4.85 36.52 16.05
N PHE A 120 -5.16 35.78 17.10
CA PHE A 120 -5.87 34.52 17.07
C PHE A 120 -7.09 34.57 17.98
N SER A 121 -8.13 33.79 17.60
CA SER A 121 -9.22 33.48 18.54
C SER A 121 -8.77 32.43 19.56
N GLN A 122 -9.59 32.18 20.56
CA GLN A 122 -9.48 30.95 21.34
C GLN A 122 -9.71 29.73 20.44
N GLY A 123 -9.12 28.58 20.80
CA GLY A 123 -9.37 27.32 20.12
C GLY A 123 -10.77 26.79 20.44
N THR A 124 -11.54 26.44 19.41
CA THR A 124 -12.84 25.80 19.51
C THR A 124 -12.71 24.34 19.15
N SER A 125 -13.08 23.44 20.04
CA SER A 125 -13.05 22.00 19.79
C SER A 125 -14.32 21.56 19.06
N VAL A 126 -14.15 20.64 18.11
CA VAL A 126 -15.23 20.01 17.37
C VAL A 126 -14.84 18.57 17.07
N GLN A 127 -15.79 17.64 17.13
CA GLN A 127 -15.63 16.28 16.64
C GLN A 127 -16.42 16.12 15.34
N THR A 128 -15.77 15.59 14.30
CA THR A 128 -16.44 15.26 13.04
C THR A 128 -17.44 14.11 13.22
N GLU A 129 -18.48 14.08 12.39
CA GLU A 129 -19.48 13.01 12.42
C GLU A 129 -18.93 11.68 11.90
N LYS A 130 -19.60 10.55 12.23
CA LYS A 130 -19.32 9.24 11.63
C LYS A 130 -19.69 9.28 10.15
N GLY A 131 -18.71 9.00 9.29
CA GLY A 131 -18.92 8.84 7.85
C GLY A 131 -19.06 7.37 7.45
N PRO A 132 -19.28 7.10 6.15
CA PRO A 132 -19.19 5.75 5.63
C PRO A 132 -17.77 5.21 5.80
N GLY A 133 -17.66 3.96 6.26
CA GLY A 133 -16.36 3.30 6.49
C GLY A 133 -16.41 2.23 7.56
N ILE A 134 -15.26 1.61 7.81
CA ILE A 134 -15.04 0.51 8.75
C ILE A 134 -14.25 1.04 9.95
N TYR A 135 -14.83 0.96 11.15
CA TYR A 135 -14.27 1.54 12.39
C TYR A 135 -13.97 0.50 13.46
N SER A 136 -14.38 -0.75 13.26
CA SER A 136 -14.21 -1.83 14.23
C SER A 136 -14.25 -3.19 13.56
N LEU A 137 -13.95 -4.25 14.33
CA LEU A 137 -14.11 -5.64 13.90
C LEU A 137 -15.56 -5.93 13.49
N GLU A 138 -16.54 -5.45 14.25
CA GLU A 138 -17.96 -5.65 13.95
C GLU A 138 -18.36 -4.96 12.65
N ASP A 139 -17.86 -3.75 12.36
CA ASP A 139 -18.10 -3.05 11.10
C ASP A 139 -17.49 -3.83 9.92
N LEU A 140 -16.26 -4.38 10.09
CA LEU A 140 -15.58 -5.16 9.06
C LEU A 140 -16.30 -6.48 8.77
N VAL A 141 -16.70 -7.21 9.80
CA VAL A 141 -17.48 -8.46 9.68
C VAL A 141 -18.81 -8.17 8.99
N ALA A 142 -19.53 -7.14 9.42
CA ALA A 142 -20.80 -6.77 8.83
C ALA A 142 -20.68 -6.30 7.36
N PHE A 143 -19.56 -5.64 7.00
CA PHE A 143 -19.25 -5.32 5.60
C PHE A 143 -18.99 -6.59 4.79
N ARG A 144 -18.14 -7.50 5.29
CA ARG A 144 -17.84 -8.79 4.65
C ARG A 144 -19.12 -9.58 4.41
N ASP A 145 -19.93 -9.75 5.45
CA ASP A 145 -21.16 -10.56 5.39
C ASP A 145 -22.17 -9.98 4.38
N ALA A 146 -22.38 -8.66 4.38
CA ALA A 146 -23.23 -7.98 3.41
C ALA A 146 -22.68 -8.14 1.96
N ARG A 147 -21.35 -8.00 1.80
CA ARG A 147 -20.69 -8.19 0.50
C ARG A 147 -20.84 -9.62 -0.01
N ASN A 148 -20.63 -10.60 0.86
CA ASN A 148 -20.73 -12.02 0.52
C ASN A 148 -22.17 -12.43 0.21
N ALA A 149 -23.16 -11.83 0.88
CA ALA A 149 -24.58 -12.02 0.60
C ALA A 149 -25.09 -11.19 -0.59
N SER A 150 -24.26 -10.38 -1.25
CA SER A 150 -24.64 -9.44 -2.31
C SER A 150 -25.68 -8.42 -1.85
N GLU A 151 -25.62 -8.01 -0.60
CA GLU A 151 -26.46 -6.97 -0.01
C GLU A 151 -25.88 -5.56 -0.25
N ASP A 152 -26.66 -4.53 0.12
CA ASP A 152 -26.23 -3.14 -0.01
C ASP A 152 -25.09 -2.78 0.98
N VAL A 153 -23.97 -2.32 0.44
CA VAL A 153 -22.80 -1.89 1.19
C VAL A 153 -22.60 -0.37 1.24
N SER A 154 -23.61 0.39 0.81
CA SER A 154 -23.52 1.87 0.68
C SER A 154 -23.16 2.57 2.00
N ARG A 155 -23.52 2.00 3.16
CA ARG A 155 -23.18 2.57 4.48
C ARG A 155 -21.68 2.56 4.81
N TRP A 156 -20.88 1.75 4.09
CA TRP A 156 -19.42 1.71 4.27
C TRP A 156 -18.66 2.39 3.12
N LYS A 157 -19.38 2.78 2.05
CA LYS A 157 -18.80 3.28 0.82
C LYS A 157 -19.14 4.75 0.60
N THR A 158 -18.12 5.58 0.34
CA THR A 158 -18.34 6.99 -0.06
C THR A 158 -19.03 7.07 -1.44
N SER A 159 -19.50 8.26 -1.82
CA SER A 159 -20.06 8.52 -3.16
C SER A 159 -19.07 8.20 -4.30
N ASP A 160 -17.76 8.26 -4.01
CA ASP A 160 -16.68 8.01 -4.98
C ASP A 160 -16.22 6.54 -4.97
N GLY A 161 -16.96 5.64 -4.30
CA GLY A 161 -16.70 4.22 -4.29
C GLY A 161 -15.62 3.78 -3.27
N ILE A 162 -15.22 4.64 -2.33
CA ILE A 162 -14.14 4.32 -1.40
C ILE A 162 -14.69 3.70 -0.11
N ILE A 163 -14.17 2.54 0.26
CA ILE A 163 -14.40 1.83 1.52
C ILE A 163 -13.17 2.06 2.38
N ASN A 164 -13.27 2.99 3.33
CA ASN A 164 -12.16 3.38 4.19
C ASN A 164 -12.14 2.55 5.47
N VAL A 165 -10.95 2.12 5.89
CA VAL A 165 -10.70 1.60 7.25
C VAL A 165 -10.19 2.76 8.10
N PHE A 166 -10.80 2.98 9.27
CA PHE A 166 -10.49 4.12 10.16
C PHE A 166 -9.94 3.69 11.53
N ALA A 167 -9.60 2.42 11.71
CA ALA A 167 -9.01 1.92 12.94
C ALA A 167 -8.18 0.68 12.66
N ASP A 168 -7.20 0.41 13.51
CA ASP A 168 -6.55 -0.88 13.57
C ASP A 168 -7.54 -1.96 14.04
N ILE A 169 -7.55 -3.11 13.37
CA ILE A 169 -8.52 -4.17 13.62
C ILE A 169 -7.79 -5.48 13.97
N ASP A 170 -8.24 -6.15 15.01
CA ASP A 170 -7.74 -7.45 15.42
C ASP A 170 -8.77 -8.53 15.06
N LEU A 171 -8.42 -9.44 14.16
CA LEU A 171 -9.23 -10.57 13.71
C LEU A 171 -9.09 -11.81 14.61
N SER A 172 -8.18 -11.82 15.59
CA SER A 172 -7.92 -12.99 16.45
C SER A 172 -9.16 -13.59 17.13
N PRO A 173 -10.27 -12.85 17.40
CA PRO A 173 -11.50 -13.44 17.89
C PRO A 173 -12.25 -14.32 16.89
N ILE A 174 -11.88 -14.30 15.61
CA ILE A 174 -12.50 -15.09 14.55
C ILE A 174 -11.63 -16.32 14.30
N GLU A 175 -12.17 -17.51 14.64
CA GLU A 175 -11.41 -18.76 14.54
C GLU A 175 -11.02 -19.10 13.10
N ASN A 176 -11.88 -18.82 12.12
CA ASN A 176 -11.61 -19.04 10.71
C ASN A 176 -12.23 -17.91 9.87
N TRP A 177 -11.39 -17.11 9.22
CA TRP A 177 -11.85 -15.98 8.41
C TRP A 177 -12.46 -16.45 7.10
N GLU A 178 -13.71 -16.08 6.86
CA GLU A 178 -14.30 -16.17 5.53
C GLU A 178 -13.85 -14.94 4.71
N PRO A 179 -13.21 -15.11 3.55
CA PRO A 179 -12.75 -13.98 2.74
C PRO A 179 -13.86 -13.02 2.34
N ILE A 180 -13.54 -11.73 2.24
CA ILE A 180 -14.40 -10.76 1.55
C ILE A 180 -14.48 -11.18 0.08
N SER A 181 -15.69 -11.49 -0.42
CA SER A 181 -15.86 -12.14 -1.72
C SER A 181 -15.25 -11.34 -2.88
N GLN A 182 -15.42 -10.01 -2.91
CA GLN A 182 -14.84 -9.18 -3.96
C GLN A 182 -14.78 -7.69 -3.63
N ILE A 183 -13.82 -6.99 -4.27
CA ILE A 183 -13.79 -5.54 -4.45
C ILE A 183 -14.08 -5.28 -5.93
N LEU A 184 -15.12 -4.52 -6.22
CA LEU A 184 -15.60 -4.28 -7.59
C LEU A 184 -14.70 -3.29 -8.35
N GLU A 185 -14.82 -3.25 -9.69
CA GLU A 185 -13.97 -2.45 -10.57
C GLU A 185 -14.00 -0.93 -10.24
N ASP A 186 -15.15 -0.42 -9.82
CA ASP A 186 -15.35 0.97 -9.43
C ASP A 186 -15.10 1.26 -7.94
N GLU A 187 -14.60 0.28 -7.19
CA GLU A 187 -14.38 0.39 -5.75
C GLU A 187 -12.90 0.49 -5.38
N VAL A 188 -12.68 1.17 -4.25
CA VAL A 188 -11.38 1.25 -3.59
C VAL A 188 -11.53 0.80 -2.15
N PHE A 189 -10.84 -0.28 -1.76
CA PHE A 189 -10.66 -0.64 -0.37
C PHE A 189 -9.38 0.05 0.13
N ASP A 190 -9.54 1.07 0.95
CA ASP A 190 -8.44 1.89 1.46
C ASP A 190 -8.19 1.58 2.93
N GLY A 191 -7.07 0.97 3.23
CA GLY A 191 -6.64 0.71 4.60
C GLY A 191 -6.26 1.97 5.39
N ASN A 192 -6.13 3.13 4.74
CA ASN A 192 -5.69 4.40 5.35
C ASN A 192 -4.44 4.26 6.23
N ASN A 193 -3.55 3.34 5.90
CA ASN A 193 -2.36 2.93 6.67
C ASN A 193 -2.66 2.29 8.04
N HIS A 194 -3.89 1.85 8.28
CA HIS A 194 -4.22 1.02 9.43
C HIS A 194 -3.81 -0.43 9.22
N THR A 195 -3.66 -1.12 10.34
CA THR A 195 -3.28 -2.52 10.39
C THR A 195 -4.51 -3.40 10.69
N ILE A 196 -4.72 -4.42 9.88
CA ILE A 196 -5.63 -5.53 10.18
C ILE A 196 -4.76 -6.75 10.47
N LYS A 197 -4.82 -7.29 11.70
CA LYS A 197 -3.97 -8.39 12.15
C LYS A 197 -4.77 -9.58 12.66
N GLY A 198 -4.08 -10.70 12.88
CA GLY A 198 -4.70 -11.90 13.45
C GLY A 198 -5.57 -12.65 12.44
N LEU A 199 -5.30 -12.50 11.14
CA LEU A 199 -5.95 -13.32 10.12
C LEU A 199 -5.64 -14.79 10.39
N ASN A 200 -6.69 -15.62 10.50
CA ASN A 200 -6.57 -17.06 10.56
C ASN A 200 -7.49 -17.70 9.52
N ILE A 201 -6.93 -18.52 8.64
CA ILE A 201 -7.66 -19.33 7.68
C ILE A 201 -7.10 -20.75 7.76
N ASP A 202 -7.93 -21.68 8.21
CA ASP A 202 -7.62 -23.11 8.23
C ASP A 202 -8.41 -23.79 7.10
N PHE A 203 -7.70 -24.25 6.09
CA PHE A 203 -8.27 -24.98 4.96
C PHE A 203 -7.77 -26.42 4.97
N LEU A 204 -8.70 -27.37 5.07
CA LEU A 204 -8.42 -28.80 5.00
C LEU A 204 -9.12 -29.40 3.79
N LEU A 205 -8.35 -30.04 2.88
CA LEU A 205 -8.87 -30.94 1.86
C LEU A 205 -8.72 -32.38 2.31
N PRO A 206 -9.82 -33.06 2.73
CA PRO A 206 -9.78 -34.43 3.20
C PRO A 206 -9.40 -35.45 2.09
N ALA A 207 -8.85 -36.57 2.49
CA ALA A 207 -8.42 -37.63 1.57
C ALA A 207 -9.57 -38.28 0.79
N ASP A 208 -10.79 -38.25 1.29
CA ASP A 208 -11.99 -38.88 0.73
C ASP A 208 -12.92 -37.93 -0.04
N ASP A 209 -12.53 -36.65 -0.16
CA ASP A 209 -13.31 -35.67 -0.93
C ASP A 209 -13.12 -35.90 -2.43
N GLU A 210 -14.18 -36.28 -3.13
CA GLU A 210 -14.18 -36.55 -4.58
C GLU A 210 -14.58 -35.32 -5.42
N SER A 211 -14.86 -34.15 -4.79
CA SER A 211 -15.26 -32.97 -5.52
C SER A 211 -14.08 -32.34 -6.31
N VAL A 212 -14.41 -31.63 -7.39
CA VAL A 212 -13.45 -30.80 -8.13
C VAL A 212 -13.43 -29.44 -7.49
N PHE A 213 -12.29 -28.98 -6.98
CA PHE A 213 -12.18 -27.70 -6.30
C PHE A 213 -11.31 -26.71 -7.07
N ILE A 214 -11.74 -25.47 -7.06
CA ILE A 214 -10.89 -24.30 -7.19
C ILE A 214 -11.11 -23.52 -5.89
N GLU A 215 -10.09 -23.35 -5.08
CA GLU A 215 -10.20 -22.65 -3.81
C GLU A 215 -9.32 -21.41 -3.78
N HIS A 216 -9.83 -20.37 -3.19
CA HIS A 216 -9.15 -19.08 -3.12
C HIS A 216 -9.16 -18.57 -1.68
N LEU A 217 -7.97 -18.39 -1.10
CA LEU A 217 -7.77 -18.10 0.31
C LEU A 217 -7.01 -16.78 0.48
N GLY A 218 -7.53 -15.90 1.33
CA GLY A 218 -6.92 -14.62 1.63
C GLY A 218 -7.84 -13.71 2.43
N PHE A 219 -7.39 -12.53 2.78
CA PHE A 219 -8.28 -11.55 3.40
C PHE A 219 -9.42 -11.15 2.46
N ILE A 220 -9.11 -10.94 1.17
CA ILE A 220 -10.05 -10.70 0.07
C ILE A 220 -9.92 -11.83 -0.94
N LEU A 221 -11.05 -12.39 -1.40
CA LEU A 221 -11.04 -13.45 -2.39
C LEU A 221 -10.71 -12.91 -3.78
N GLN A 222 -11.40 -11.87 -4.26
CA GLN A 222 -11.18 -11.30 -5.59
C GLN A 222 -11.09 -9.78 -5.56
N ASN A 223 -10.07 -9.22 -6.21
CA ASN A 223 -9.96 -7.78 -6.44
C ASN A 223 -10.11 -7.47 -7.94
N GLN A 224 -11.10 -6.66 -8.31
CA GLN A 224 -11.28 -6.08 -9.65
C GLN A 224 -11.04 -4.57 -9.63
N GLY A 225 -11.13 -3.93 -8.46
CA GLY A 225 -10.93 -2.51 -8.22
C GLY A 225 -9.53 -2.16 -7.72
N THR A 226 -9.46 -1.44 -6.63
CA THR A 226 -8.19 -1.08 -6.00
C THR A 226 -8.20 -1.45 -4.52
N VAL A 227 -7.16 -2.15 -4.07
CA VAL A 227 -6.82 -2.34 -2.64
C VAL A 227 -5.56 -1.53 -2.37
N ARG A 228 -5.59 -0.65 -1.38
CA ARG A 228 -4.42 0.21 -1.12
C ARG A 228 -4.21 0.56 0.35
N ASN A 229 -2.98 0.99 0.66
CA ASN A 229 -2.60 1.53 1.97
C ASN A 229 -3.01 0.60 3.13
N LEU A 230 -2.99 -0.71 2.92
CA LEU A 230 -3.39 -1.73 3.88
C LEU A 230 -2.16 -2.47 4.41
N THR A 231 -2.07 -2.60 5.72
CA THR A 231 -1.15 -3.52 6.37
C THR A 231 -1.94 -4.73 6.90
N MET A 232 -1.66 -5.91 6.36
CA MET A 232 -2.05 -7.17 7.01
C MET A 232 -0.93 -7.53 7.97
N GLY A 233 -1.18 -7.36 9.28
CA GLY A 233 -0.26 -7.72 10.36
C GLY A 233 -0.23 -9.23 10.61
N GLU A 234 0.54 -9.66 11.59
CA GLU A 234 0.73 -11.08 11.92
C GLU A 234 -0.57 -11.88 11.82
N GLY A 235 -0.50 -13.03 11.17
CA GLY A 235 -1.62 -13.92 10.92
C GLY A 235 -1.15 -15.18 10.21
N ARG A 236 -2.07 -16.09 9.89
CA ARG A 236 -1.72 -17.35 9.25
C ARG A 236 -2.82 -17.86 8.32
N ILE A 237 -2.40 -18.45 7.22
CA ILE A 237 -3.25 -19.25 6.33
C ILE A 237 -2.62 -20.63 6.26
N ASP A 238 -3.31 -21.63 6.82
CA ASP A 238 -2.89 -23.01 6.82
C ASP A 238 -3.68 -23.78 5.76
N ILE A 239 -2.95 -24.47 4.86
CA ILE A 239 -3.51 -25.23 3.76
C ILE A 239 -3.04 -26.68 3.95
N GLU A 240 -3.95 -27.56 4.35
CA GLU A 240 -3.66 -28.97 4.55
C GLU A 240 -4.30 -29.80 3.45
N LEU A 241 -3.47 -30.47 2.63
CA LEU A 241 -3.90 -31.30 1.52
C LEU A 241 -3.63 -32.76 1.86
N GLN A 242 -4.67 -33.54 2.23
CA GLN A 242 -4.58 -34.94 2.58
C GLN A 242 -4.77 -35.88 1.40
N ARG A 243 -5.05 -35.35 0.21
CA ARG A 243 -5.37 -36.13 -0.99
C ARG A 243 -4.25 -36.06 -2.01
N ASN A 244 -4.01 -37.17 -2.72
CA ASN A 244 -2.84 -37.35 -3.57
C ASN A 244 -3.13 -37.75 -5.03
N ASP A 245 -4.39 -37.83 -5.48
CA ASP A 245 -4.77 -38.47 -6.76
C ASP A 245 -5.36 -37.50 -7.81
N LEU A 246 -5.19 -36.20 -7.66
CA LEU A 246 -5.97 -35.23 -8.41
C LEU A 246 -5.19 -34.42 -9.46
N TYR A 247 -5.72 -34.48 -10.69
CA TYR A 247 -5.16 -33.82 -11.89
C TYR A 247 -5.63 -32.39 -12.15
N SER A 248 -6.49 -31.80 -11.32
CA SER A 248 -7.08 -30.51 -11.64
C SER A 248 -7.51 -29.70 -10.41
N TRP A 249 -6.57 -29.07 -9.75
CA TRP A 249 -6.86 -28.22 -8.61
C TRP A 249 -6.12 -26.93 -8.73
N GLY A 250 -6.82 -25.83 -8.52
CA GLY A 250 -6.23 -24.52 -8.42
C GLY A 250 -6.48 -23.95 -7.04
N ILE A 251 -5.50 -24.02 -6.14
CA ILE A 251 -5.53 -23.22 -4.92
C ILE A 251 -4.72 -21.96 -5.17
N SER A 252 -5.35 -20.82 -4.87
CA SER A 252 -4.66 -19.52 -4.89
C SER A 252 -4.75 -18.91 -3.52
N ALA A 253 -3.63 -18.74 -2.84
CA ALA A 253 -3.60 -18.21 -1.48
C ALA A 253 -2.62 -17.05 -1.32
N ALA A 254 -3.04 -16.01 -0.59
CA ALA A 254 -2.17 -14.92 -0.19
C ALA A 254 -2.73 -14.16 1.02
N GLY A 255 -1.86 -13.49 1.77
CA GLY A 255 -2.28 -12.74 2.93
C GLY A 255 -3.29 -11.62 2.63
N ILE A 256 -3.27 -11.01 1.46
CA ILE A 256 -4.16 -9.90 1.12
C ILE A 256 -5.24 -10.31 0.13
N VAL A 257 -4.89 -10.70 -1.09
CA VAL A 257 -5.86 -10.99 -2.17
C VAL A 257 -5.57 -12.35 -2.76
N ALA A 258 -6.55 -13.24 -2.82
CA ALA A 258 -6.35 -14.54 -3.46
C ALA A 258 -6.24 -14.40 -5.00
N ILE A 259 -7.16 -13.67 -5.64
CA ILE A 259 -7.18 -13.41 -7.10
C ILE A 259 -7.20 -11.92 -7.38
N ASN A 260 -6.18 -11.41 -8.06
CA ASN A 260 -6.12 -10.01 -8.47
C ASN A 260 -6.36 -9.82 -9.98
N ARG A 261 -7.30 -8.93 -10.31
CA ARG A 261 -7.60 -8.40 -11.65
C ARG A 261 -7.57 -6.88 -11.71
N GLY A 262 -7.27 -6.23 -10.60
CA GLY A 262 -7.26 -4.78 -10.42
C GLY A 262 -5.90 -4.26 -9.96
N ARG A 263 -5.91 -3.39 -8.99
CA ARG A 263 -4.71 -2.72 -8.49
C ARG A 263 -4.50 -3.02 -7.00
N ILE A 264 -3.27 -3.35 -6.62
CA ILE A 264 -2.84 -3.47 -5.23
C ILE A 264 -1.67 -2.50 -5.03
N LEU A 265 -1.85 -1.49 -4.17
CA LEU A 265 -0.92 -0.36 -4.07
C LEU A 265 -0.54 -0.07 -2.62
N ASN A 266 0.74 0.11 -2.33
CA ASN A 266 1.24 0.53 -1.01
C ASN A 266 0.77 -0.41 0.11
N CYS A 267 0.71 -1.70 -0.12
CA CYS A 267 0.24 -2.68 0.87
C CYS A 267 1.41 -3.44 1.50
N LYS A 268 1.21 -3.88 2.76
CA LYS A 268 2.18 -4.71 3.49
C LYS A 268 1.51 -6.01 3.94
N ASN A 269 2.26 -7.10 3.91
CA ASN A 269 1.83 -8.39 4.40
C ASN A 269 2.82 -8.95 5.43
N GLU A 270 2.30 -9.38 6.58
CA GLU A 270 3.03 -10.13 7.62
C GLU A 270 2.33 -11.48 7.91
N VAL A 271 1.36 -11.86 7.09
CA VAL A 271 0.65 -13.15 7.20
C VAL A 271 1.48 -14.24 6.58
N ASP A 272 1.69 -15.33 7.33
CA ASP A 272 2.29 -16.54 6.81
C ASP A 272 1.28 -17.35 5.99
N VAL A 273 1.71 -17.91 4.86
CA VAL A 273 0.89 -18.81 4.03
C VAL A 273 1.60 -20.15 3.95
N ILE A 274 1.05 -21.14 4.63
CA ILE A 274 1.71 -22.43 4.85
C ILE A 274 0.88 -23.56 4.25
N GLU A 275 1.39 -24.14 3.19
CA GLU A 275 0.85 -25.38 2.61
C GLU A 275 1.59 -26.61 3.20
N VAL A 276 0.84 -27.60 3.64
CA VAL A 276 1.35 -28.88 4.12
C VAL A 276 0.78 -30.01 3.26
N LEU A 277 1.67 -30.82 2.69
CA LEU A 277 1.32 -31.97 1.87
C LEU A 277 1.53 -33.27 2.65
N PHE A 278 0.56 -34.17 2.59
CA PHE A 278 0.71 -35.53 3.16
C PHE A 278 1.23 -36.58 2.15
N ASP A 279 0.97 -36.38 0.86
CA ASP A 279 1.53 -37.22 -0.21
C ASP A 279 1.65 -36.41 -1.51
N PRO A 280 2.89 -36.11 -1.97
CA PRO A 280 3.10 -35.16 -3.06
C PRO A 280 2.91 -35.81 -4.41
N LYS A 281 1.74 -35.69 -5.06
CA LYS A 281 1.67 -36.12 -6.45
C LYS A 281 1.27 -35.08 -7.47
N PHE A 282 0.34 -34.22 -7.25
CA PHE A 282 -0.03 -33.15 -8.24
C PHE A 282 -0.95 -32.11 -7.61
N THR A 283 -0.43 -31.01 -7.20
CA THR A 283 -1.23 -29.84 -6.86
C THR A 283 -0.85 -28.69 -7.79
N THR A 284 -1.83 -27.89 -8.22
CA THR A 284 -1.58 -26.63 -8.90
C THR A 284 -1.88 -25.50 -7.91
N THR A 285 -1.08 -25.40 -6.85
CA THR A 285 -1.22 -24.34 -5.86
C THR A 285 -0.34 -23.15 -6.23
N SER A 286 -0.89 -21.94 -6.07
CA SER A 286 -0.11 -20.71 -6.14
C SER A 286 -0.23 -19.99 -4.80
N VAL A 287 0.85 -19.98 -4.05
CA VAL A 287 0.93 -19.33 -2.74
C VAL A 287 1.87 -18.11 -2.82
N SER A 288 1.43 -17.01 -2.25
CA SER A 288 2.14 -15.73 -2.39
C SER A 288 1.90 -14.82 -1.18
N GLY A 289 2.75 -13.79 -1.00
CA GLY A 289 2.56 -12.87 0.11
C GLY A 289 1.42 -11.87 -0.10
N ILE A 290 1.32 -11.28 -1.28
CA ILE A 290 0.37 -10.16 -1.58
C ILE A 290 -0.83 -10.64 -2.39
N ALA A 291 -0.61 -11.34 -3.51
CA ALA A 291 -1.69 -11.87 -4.33
C ALA A 291 -1.41 -13.31 -4.76
N GLY A 292 -2.32 -14.24 -4.47
CA GLY A 292 -2.20 -15.66 -4.81
C GLY A 292 -2.03 -15.87 -6.31
N GLN A 293 -2.88 -15.25 -7.10
CA GLN A 293 -2.72 -15.09 -8.55
C GLN A 293 -3.04 -13.67 -8.98
N THR A 294 -2.24 -13.12 -9.89
CA THR A 294 -2.54 -11.87 -10.59
C THR A 294 -2.79 -12.17 -12.06
N LEU A 295 -4.01 -11.92 -12.53
CA LEU A 295 -4.45 -12.23 -13.88
C LEU A 295 -4.36 -11.02 -14.81
N GLN A 296 -4.50 -9.82 -14.24
CA GLN A 296 -4.30 -8.54 -14.91
C GLN A 296 -4.08 -7.43 -13.90
N GLY A 297 -3.72 -6.23 -14.35
CA GLY A 297 -3.63 -5.04 -13.51
C GLY A 297 -2.22 -4.74 -12.99
N ILE A 298 -2.12 -4.30 -11.75
CA ILE A 298 -0.83 -3.85 -11.19
C ILE A 298 -0.70 -4.17 -9.70
N VAL A 299 0.50 -4.60 -9.31
CA VAL A 299 0.93 -4.71 -7.89
C VAL A 299 2.13 -3.79 -7.72
N GLU A 300 1.96 -2.72 -6.94
CA GLU A 300 2.95 -1.64 -6.88
C GLU A 300 3.24 -1.20 -5.44
N ASN A 301 4.52 -0.97 -5.15
CA ASN A 301 5.00 -0.50 -3.85
C ASN A 301 4.49 -1.36 -2.69
N CYS A 302 4.50 -2.67 -2.87
CA CYS A 302 4.04 -3.63 -1.86
C CYS A 302 5.21 -4.36 -1.21
N VAL A 303 5.05 -4.73 0.06
CA VAL A 303 6.09 -5.40 0.85
C VAL A 303 5.54 -6.66 1.48
N ASN A 304 6.24 -7.79 1.29
CA ASN A 304 5.96 -9.03 1.99
C ASN A 304 7.01 -9.29 3.08
N TYR A 305 6.55 -9.56 4.29
CA TYR A 305 7.35 -10.05 5.42
C TYR A 305 6.95 -11.46 5.85
N GLY A 306 5.73 -11.92 5.49
CA GLY A 306 5.23 -13.24 5.85
C GLY A 306 6.01 -14.37 5.15
N ASP A 307 6.19 -15.47 5.84
CA ASP A 307 6.83 -16.68 5.30
C ASP A 307 5.83 -17.44 4.41
N ILE A 308 6.29 -17.88 3.25
CA ILE A 308 5.45 -18.54 2.24
C ILE A 308 5.98 -19.94 2.00
N GLN A 309 5.13 -20.94 2.22
CA GLN A 309 5.47 -22.32 1.97
C GLN A 309 4.45 -22.97 1.03
N GLY A 310 4.92 -23.66 0.02
CA GLY A 310 4.05 -24.31 -0.96
C GLY A 310 4.73 -25.39 -1.77
N SER A 311 3.94 -26.06 -2.63
CA SER A 311 4.34 -27.28 -3.33
C SER A 311 4.39 -27.16 -4.85
N PHE A 312 3.90 -26.06 -5.44
CA PHE A 312 3.88 -25.89 -6.90
C PHE A 312 4.40 -24.50 -7.34
N SER A 313 3.71 -23.41 -7.05
CA SER A 313 4.17 -22.05 -7.35
C SER A 313 4.25 -21.23 -6.06
N VAL A 314 5.46 -20.86 -5.65
CA VAL A 314 5.73 -20.13 -4.42
C VAL A 314 6.33 -18.78 -4.78
N ASN A 315 5.67 -17.69 -4.41
CA ASN A 315 6.09 -16.35 -4.81
C ASN A 315 6.12 -15.39 -3.63
N GLY A 316 7.12 -14.52 -3.57
CA GLY A 316 7.22 -13.52 -2.50
C GLY A 316 6.11 -12.46 -2.58
N ILE A 317 5.74 -12.03 -3.76
CA ILE A 317 4.74 -10.96 -3.98
C ILE A 317 3.46 -11.51 -4.61
N CYS A 318 3.51 -12.04 -5.84
CA CYS A 318 2.30 -12.55 -6.47
C CYS A 318 2.60 -13.69 -7.45
N GLY A 319 1.62 -14.59 -7.58
CA GLY A 319 1.64 -15.64 -8.58
C GLY A 319 1.15 -15.17 -9.94
N SER A 320 1.54 -15.90 -11.00
CA SER A 320 1.02 -15.73 -12.37
C SER A 320 0.49 -17.05 -12.91
N TYR A 321 -0.29 -16.97 -13.97
CA TYR A 321 -0.83 -18.11 -14.69
C TYR A 321 -0.61 -17.97 -16.20
N PHE A 322 -0.53 -19.07 -16.95
CA PHE A 322 -0.20 -19.04 -18.39
C PHE A 322 -1.21 -18.29 -19.27
N ASN A 323 -2.45 -18.14 -18.82
CA ASN A 323 -3.53 -17.50 -19.58
C ASN A 323 -3.85 -16.08 -19.07
N ASP A 324 -2.92 -15.43 -18.39
CA ASP A 324 -3.11 -14.07 -17.88
C ASP A 324 -3.16 -13.04 -19.02
N ASP A 325 -3.97 -11.99 -18.85
CA ASP A 325 -4.03 -10.86 -19.77
C ASP A 325 -2.79 -9.94 -19.68
N GLY A 326 -1.83 -10.29 -18.80
CA GLY A 326 -0.64 -9.51 -18.50
C GLY A 326 -0.84 -8.53 -17.35
N PHE A 327 0.19 -8.37 -16.54
CA PHE A 327 0.18 -7.46 -15.39
C PHE A 327 1.57 -6.87 -15.14
N VAL A 328 1.63 -5.88 -14.25
CA VAL A 328 2.88 -5.24 -13.84
C VAL A 328 3.09 -5.42 -12.34
N VAL A 329 4.29 -5.86 -11.97
CA VAL A 329 4.78 -5.85 -10.58
C VAL A 329 5.94 -4.86 -10.52
N ARG A 330 5.82 -3.82 -9.72
CA ARG A 330 6.91 -2.84 -9.64
C ARG A 330 7.11 -2.27 -8.23
N GLU A 331 8.36 -1.91 -7.94
CA GLU A 331 8.74 -1.27 -6.67
C GLU A 331 8.35 -2.14 -5.45
N CYS A 332 8.30 -3.47 -5.62
CA CYS A 332 7.92 -4.40 -4.56
C CYS A 332 9.13 -5.03 -3.89
N LEU A 333 8.98 -5.34 -2.59
CA LEU A 333 10.03 -5.91 -1.76
C LEU A 333 9.55 -7.21 -1.11
N ASN A 334 10.35 -8.26 -1.17
CA ASN A 334 10.13 -9.48 -0.40
C ASN A 334 11.21 -9.65 0.67
N TYR A 335 10.79 -9.80 1.91
CA TYR A 335 11.63 -10.16 3.07
C TYR A 335 11.31 -11.54 3.64
N GLY A 336 10.12 -12.08 3.33
CA GLY A 336 9.68 -13.38 3.83
C GLY A 336 10.48 -14.54 3.25
N THR A 337 10.59 -15.61 4.02
CA THR A 337 11.20 -16.86 3.56
C THR A 337 10.26 -17.60 2.61
N LEU A 338 10.79 -18.10 1.51
CA LEU A 338 10.05 -18.89 0.54
C LEU A 338 10.51 -20.35 0.63
N THR A 339 9.61 -21.27 0.96
CA THR A 339 9.94 -22.70 1.12
C THR A 339 9.13 -23.56 0.15
N PHE A 340 9.83 -24.37 -0.62
CA PHE A 340 9.22 -25.38 -1.49
C PHE A 340 9.24 -26.74 -0.79
N VAL A 341 8.10 -27.40 -0.70
CA VAL A 341 7.93 -28.64 0.10
C VAL A 341 7.65 -29.90 -0.68
N ASN A 342 7.56 -29.85 -2.03
CA ASN A 342 7.33 -31.05 -2.83
C ASN A 342 8.66 -31.81 -3.06
N GLU A 343 8.73 -33.08 -2.64
CA GLU A 343 9.91 -33.94 -2.79
C GLU A 343 9.98 -34.67 -4.14
N THR A 344 8.90 -34.63 -4.93
CA THR A 344 8.78 -35.37 -6.20
C THR A 344 8.65 -34.46 -7.40
N ALA A 345 9.48 -33.40 -7.48
CA ALA A 345 9.41 -32.38 -8.51
C ALA A 345 8.97 -32.89 -9.90
N GLN A 346 7.89 -32.29 -10.41
CA GLN A 346 7.37 -32.58 -11.75
C GLN A 346 7.27 -31.28 -12.55
N ASN A 347 6.98 -31.33 -13.83
CA ASN A 347 6.99 -30.20 -14.74
C ASN A 347 6.05 -29.05 -14.28
N GLY A 348 6.54 -27.85 -14.19
CA GLY A 348 5.77 -26.62 -13.93
C GLY A 348 5.99 -25.97 -12.57
N GLU A 349 6.79 -26.55 -11.71
CA GLU A 349 7.02 -26.09 -10.33
C GLU A 349 8.12 -25.03 -10.23
N GLY A 350 7.85 -23.94 -9.49
CA GLY A 350 8.81 -22.84 -9.39
C GLY A 350 8.71 -22.01 -8.11
N VAL A 351 9.87 -21.49 -7.69
CA VAL A 351 9.97 -20.50 -6.60
C VAL A 351 10.51 -19.20 -7.14
N SER A 352 9.77 -18.12 -6.91
CA SER A 352 10.12 -16.76 -7.36
C SER A 352 10.23 -15.82 -6.17
N GLY A 353 11.35 -15.14 -6.00
CA GLY A 353 11.51 -14.15 -4.94
C GLY A 353 10.48 -13.03 -5.01
N ILE A 354 10.02 -12.70 -6.20
CA ILE A 354 8.99 -11.69 -6.46
C ILE A 354 7.76 -12.32 -7.12
N SER A 355 7.85 -12.73 -8.38
CA SER A 355 6.74 -13.29 -9.15
C SER A 355 7.24 -14.12 -10.32
N SER A 356 6.51 -15.15 -10.70
CA SER A 356 6.74 -15.81 -11.98
C SER A 356 6.25 -14.95 -13.15
N CYS A 357 6.96 -15.02 -14.29
CA CYS A 357 6.73 -14.19 -15.47
C CYS A 357 6.42 -15.08 -16.66
N LEU A 358 5.22 -15.74 -16.63
CA LEU A 358 4.86 -16.88 -17.48
C LEU A 358 4.28 -16.51 -18.86
N ASN A 359 4.15 -15.23 -19.19
CA ASN A 359 3.76 -14.78 -20.53
C ASN A 359 4.46 -13.45 -20.90
N ASN A 360 4.42 -13.10 -22.19
CA ASN A 360 5.14 -11.95 -22.76
C ASN A 360 4.54 -10.57 -22.41
N LEU A 361 3.41 -10.51 -21.72
CA LEU A 361 2.74 -9.28 -21.30
C LEU A 361 3.04 -8.92 -19.86
N ILE A 362 3.67 -9.82 -19.10
CA ILE A 362 4.04 -9.59 -17.70
C ILE A 362 5.33 -8.77 -17.63
N LYS A 363 5.35 -7.82 -16.70
CA LYS A 363 6.54 -7.02 -16.39
C LYS A 363 6.82 -6.99 -14.90
N ILE A 364 8.08 -7.23 -14.53
CA ILE A 364 8.58 -7.12 -13.16
C ILE A 364 9.69 -6.08 -13.18
N GLU A 365 9.49 -4.95 -12.52
CA GLU A 365 10.35 -3.77 -12.63
C GLU A 365 10.71 -3.21 -11.25
N ASN A 366 11.97 -2.82 -11.03
CA ASN A 366 12.44 -2.14 -9.81
C ASN A 366 12.15 -2.91 -8.50
N CYS A 367 12.12 -4.23 -8.53
CA CYS A 367 11.79 -5.06 -7.37
C CYS A 367 13.06 -5.60 -6.69
N VAL A 368 12.96 -5.85 -5.36
CA VAL A 368 14.08 -6.42 -4.62
C VAL A 368 13.62 -7.61 -3.78
N ASN A 369 14.33 -8.73 -3.92
CA ASN A 369 14.19 -9.86 -3.02
C ASN A 369 15.32 -9.87 -1.97
N TYR A 370 14.95 -9.76 -0.71
CA TYR A 370 15.81 -9.97 0.46
C TYR A 370 15.58 -11.32 1.12
N GLY A 371 14.43 -11.94 0.83
CA GLY A 371 13.98 -13.17 1.45
C GLY A 371 14.84 -14.37 1.08
N PHE A 372 14.96 -15.31 2.01
CA PHE A 372 15.63 -16.59 1.80
C PHE A 372 14.74 -17.51 0.94
N ILE A 373 15.31 -18.14 -0.09
CA ILE A 373 14.65 -19.15 -0.92
C ILE A 373 15.20 -20.52 -0.55
N ASN A 374 14.37 -21.34 0.10
CA ASN A 374 14.60 -22.75 0.34
C ASN A 374 13.84 -23.59 -0.71
N GLY A 375 14.45 -23.79 -1.85
CA GLY A 375 13.80 -24.39 -3.01
C GLY A 375 13.68 -25.92 -2.98
N GLY A 376 14.21 -26.60 -1.95
CA GLY A 376 14.08 -28.05 -1.89
C GLY A 376 14.44 -28.75 -3.20
N GLN A 377 13.55 -29.60 -3.74
CA GLN A 377 13.70 -30.28 -5.04
C GLN A 377 12.97 -29.58 -6.19
N VAL A 378 12.89 -28.25 -6.17
CA VAL A 378 12.22 -27.45 -7.20
C VAL A 378 12.85 -27.60 -8.60
N ASN A 379 12.05 -27.48 -9.63
CA ASN A 379 12.55 -27.41 -11.01
C ASN A 379 13.20 -26.05 -11.34
N TRP A 380 12.54 -24.95 -10.98
CA TRP A 380 13.05 -23.60 -11.27
C TRP A 380 13.00 -22.73 -10.03
N ALA A 381 14.12 -22.14 -9.66
CA ALA A 381 14.17 -21.10 -8.64
C ALA A 381 14.92 -19.88 -9.15
N GLY A 382 14.31 -18.73 -8.95
CA GLY A 382 14.93 -17.44 -9.26
C GLY A 382 14.77 -16.44 -8.13
N GLY A 383 15.82 -15.69 -7.87
CA GLY A 383 15.76 -14.64 -6.85
C GLY A 383 14.69 -13.59 -7.14
N ILE A 384 14.31 -13.41 -8.40
CA ILE A 384 13.19 -12.56 -8.83
C ILE A 384 12.09 -13.40 -9.44
N SER A 385 12.38 -14.24 -10.43
CA SER A 385 11.39 -15.03 -11.16
C SER A 385 11.85 -16.45 -11.42
N SER A 386 10.99 -17.44 -11.23
CA SER A 386 11.30 -18.83 -11.57
C SER A 386 11.42 -19.04 -13.07
N SER A 387 10.60 -18.36 -13.89
CA SER A 387 10.61 -18.41 -15.35
C SER A 387 10.30 -17.04 -15.94
N VAL A 388 10.99 -16.65 -17.03
CA VAL A 388 10.84 -15.35 -17.68
C VAL A 388 10.50 -15.51 -19.15
N GLN A 389 9.24 -15.22 -19.50
CA GLN A 389 8.75 -15.09 -20.86
C GLN A 389 8.42 -13.64 -21.23
N GLY A 390 8.18 -12.77 -20.25
CA GLY A 390 7.96 -11.32 -20.39
C GLY A 390 9.23 -10.52 -20.08
N VAL A 391 9.11 -9.48 -19.26
CA VAL A 391 10.20 -8.54 -18.95
C VAL A 391 10.53 -8.56 -17.45
N VAL A 392 11.80 -8.72 -17.12
CA VAL A 392 12.36 -8.47 -15.78
C VAL A 392 13.44 -7.40 -15.93
N ASP A 393 13.20 -6.21 -15.38
CA ASP A 393 14.07 -5.06 -15.54
C ASP A 393 14.40 -4.38 -14.21
N ASN A 394 15.65 -3.96 -14.06
CA ASN A 394 16.16 -3.20 -12.90
C ASN A 394 15.81 -3.84 -11.55
N CYS A 395 15.90 -5.17 -11.45
CA CYS A 395 15.59 -5.92 -10.23
C CYS A 395 16.86 -6.39 -9.52
N VAL A 396 16.78 -6.54 -8.20
CA VAL A 396 17.92 -6.97 -7.38
C VAL A 396 17.54 -8.17 -6.53
N ASN A 397 18.35 -9.22 -6.57
CA ASN A 397 18.31 -10.28 -5.57
C ASN A 397 19.44 -10.11 -4.55
N GLU A 398 19.09 -9.94 -3.29
CA GLU A 398 20.01 -9.96 -2.14
C GLU A 398 19.81 -11.22 -1.29
N GLY A 399 18.70 -11.94 -1.51
CA GLY A 399 18.37 -13.15 -0.77
C GLY A 399 19.24 -14.35 -1.18
N ARG A 400 19.47 -15.23 -0.20
CA ARG A 400 20.16 -16.51 -0.43
C ARG A 400 19.20 -17.51 -1.08
N ILE A 401 19.71 -18.36 -1.97
CA ILE A 401 18.96 -19.43 -2.61
C ILE A 401 19.64 -20.76 -2.29
N THR A 402 18.91 -21.71 -1.73
CA THR A 402 19.39 -23.08 -1.54
C THR A 402 18.41 -24.06 -2.17
N THR A 403 18.93 -25.11 -2.80
CA THR A 403 18.14 -26.22 -3.29
C THR A 403 18.81 -27.55 -3.00
N THR A 404 18.02 -28.62 -2.97
CA THR A 404 18.51 -30.00 -2.87
C THR A 404 18.28 -30.78 -4.15
N SER A 405 17.82 -30.11 -5.23
CA SER A 405 17.55 -30.70 -6.54
C SER A 405 18.79 -31.44 -7.05
N SER A 406 18.68 -32.78 -7.16
CA SER A 406 19.79 -33.65 -7.58
C SER A 406 19.78 -33.87 -9.08
N HIS A 407 20.87 -34.43 -9.58
CA HIS A 407 21.13 -34.86 -10.95
C HIS A 407 19.91 -35.56 -11.62
N GLY A 408 19.32 -34.93 -12.62
CA GLY A 408 18.24 -35.51 -13.46
C GLY A 408 16.95 -34.73 -13.52
N ILE A 409 16.78 -33.70 -12.71
CA ILE A 409 15.65 -32.76 -12.84
C ILE A 409 16.03 -31.72 -13.92
N ILE A 410 15.18 -31.58 -14.93
CA ILE A 410 15.33 -30.59 -15.99
C ILE A 410 14.89 -29.23 -15.38
N GLY A 411 15.83 -28.50 -14.78
CA GLY A 411 15.47 -27.23 -14.16
C GLY A 411 16.68 -26.32 -13.93
N GLY A 412 16.45 -25.03 -13.84
CA GLY A 412 17.48 -24.02 -13.67
C GLY A 412 17.33 -23.24 -12.36
N ILE A 413 18.46 -22.95 -11.72
CA ILE A 413 18.54 -22.14 -10.51
C ILE A 413 19.35 -20.89 -10.83
N GLY A 414 18.75 -19.70 -10.70
CA GLY A 414 19.42 -18.45 -11.03
C GLY A 414 19.23 -17.36 -10.00
N GLY A 415 20.21 -16.47 -9.88
CA GLY A 415 20.13 -15.36 -8.95
C GLY A 415 19.02 -14.36 -9.27
N ILE A 416 18.64 -14.23 -10.54
CA ILE A 416 17.50 -13.44 -11.00
C ILE A 416 16.40 -14.36 -11.54
N ALA A 417 16.72 -15.25 -12.46
CA ALA A 417 15.72 -16.12 -13.09
C ALA A 417 16.16 -17.58 -13.08
N GLY A 418 15.25 -18.49 -12.69
CA GLY A 418 15.46 -19.92 -12.83
C GLY A 418 15.70 -20.29 -14.29
N ARG A 419 14.84 -19.82 -15.20
CA ARG A 419 15.02 -19.94 -16.65
C ARG A 419 14.54 -18.73 -17.41
N ILE A 420 15.05 -18.57 -18.63
CA ILE A 420 14.52 -17.62 -19.63
C ILE A 420 13.94 -18.36 -20.81
N GLU A 421 12.75 -17.96 -21.23
CA GLU A 421 11.98 -18.53 -22.34
C GLU A 421 12.13 -17.70 -23.61
N GLU A 422 11.54 -18.19 -24.71
CA GLU A 422 11.46 -17.44 -25.98
C GLU A 422 10.83 -16.07 -25.78
N ASN A 423 11.46 -15.03 -26.33
CA ASN A 423 11.10 -13.62 -26.22
C ASN A 423 11.23 -13.01 -24.82
N GLY A 424 11.64 -13.76 -23.81
CA GLY A 424 11.91 -13.23 -22.48
C GLY A 424 13.00 -12.17 -22.50
N THR A 425 12.89 -11.18 -21.62
CA THR A 425 13.86 -10.11 -21.46
C THR A 425 14.31 -9.99 -20.00
N ILE A 426 15.61 -10.03 -19.76
CA ILE A 426 16.22 -9.75 -18.46
C ILE A 426 17.27 -8.66 -18.66
N SER A 427 17.04 -7.50 -18.03
CA SER A 427 17.92 -6.34 -18.22
C SER A 427 18.17 -5.57 -16.93
N ASN A 428 19.34 -4.97 -16.81
CA ASN A 428 19.73 -4.09 -15.70
C ASN A 428 19.58 -4.73 -14.31
N CYS A 429 19.60 -6.06 -14.22
CA CYS A 429 19.36 -6.80 -12.97
C CYS A 429 20.68 -7.14 -12.29
N THR A 430 20.65 -7.19 -10.95
CA THR A 430 21.83 -7.52 -10.15
C THR A 430 21.52 -8.65 -9.17
N ASN A 431 22.32 -9.72 -9.19
CA ASN A 431 22.35 -10.69 -8.11
C ASN A 431 23.51 -10.39 -7.16
N LYS A 432 23.19 -10.24 -5.89
CA LYS A 432 24.15 -10.11 -4.78
C LYS A 432 24.06 -11.30 -3.81
N GLY A 433 22.98 -12.09 -3.94
CA GLY A 433 22.72 -13.23 -3.07
C GLY A 433 23.65 -14.42 -3.35
N GLU A 434 23.71 -15.30 -2.36
CA GLU A 434 24.42 -16.57 -2.43
C GLU A 434 23.52 -17.65 -3.00
N ILE A 435 24.02 -18.47 -3.93
CA ILE A 435 23.32 -19.62 -4.49
C ILE A 435 24.08 -20.89 -4.11
N GLU A 436 23.44 -21.80 -3.40
CA GLU A 436 23.96 -23.11 -3.04
C GLU A 436 23.01 -24.19 -3.59
N THR A 437 23.47 -24.95 -4.58
CA THR A 437 22.64 -25.94 -5.26
C THR A 437 23.49 -27.03 -5.87
N PRO A 438 23.08 -28.30 -5.82
CA PRO A 438 23.68 -29.39 -6.61
C PRO A 438 23.11 -29.45 -8.04
N ALA A 439 22.23 -28.56 -8.47
CA ALA A 439 21.60 -28.54 -9.77
C ALA A 439 22.63 -28.42 -10.91
N TRP A 440 22.33 -29.03 -12.07
CA TRP A 440 23.20 -28.94 -13.25
C TRP A 440 23.14 -27.59 -13.95
N PHE A 441 21.96 -26.96 -13.95
CA PHE A 441 21.74 -25.68 -14.60
C PHE A 441 21.69 -24.61 -13.50
N VAL A 442 22.80 -23.95 -13.26
CA VAL A 442 22.91 -22.91 -12.26
C VAL A 442 23.64 -21.70 -12.85
N GLY A 443 23.16 -20.50 -12.53
CA GLY A 443 23.79 -19.26 -12.97
C GLY A 443 23.60 -18.13 -11.98
N GLY A 444 24.59 -17.24 -11.90
CA GLY A 444 24.50 -16.05 -11.07
C GLY A 444 23.33 -15.14 -11.42
N ILE A 445 22.88 -15.14 -12.67
CA ILE A 445 21.69 -14.41 -13.15
C ILE A 445 20.62 -15.40 -13.64
N VAL A 446 20.90 -16.22 -14.63
CA VAL A 446 19.94 -17.16 -15.24
C VAL A 446 20.46 -18.57 -15.10
N GLY A 447 19.64 -19.48 -14.58
CA GLY A 447 19.98 -20.89 -14.43
C GLY A 447 19.96 -21.62 -15.77
N ASP A 448 18.87 -21.54 -16.52
CA ASP A 448 18.68 -22.25 -17.78
C ASP A 448 18.14 -21.33 -18.89
N VAL A 449 18.49 -21.65 -20.14
CA VAL A 449 17.98 -21.00 -21.35
C VAL A 449 17.20 -22.04 -22.15
N ASN A 450 15.87 -21.93 -22.12
CA ASN A 450 15.02 -22.94 -22.74
C ASN A 450 14.93 -22.78 -24.27
N SER A 451 14.85 -21.55 -24.78
CA SER A 451 14.70 -21.29 -26.21
C SER A 451 15.19 -19.90 -26.62
N GLU A 452 15.51 -19.73 -27.92
CA GLU A 452 15.88 -18.46 -28.52
C GLU A 452 14.77 -18.01 -29.50
N PRO A 453 14.59 -16.70 -29.76
CA PRO A 453 15.40 -15.58 -29.26
C PRO A 453 15.00 -15.10 -27.86
N TYR A 454 15.96 -14.61 -27.10
CA TYR A 454 15.76 -13.94 -25.83
C TYR A 454 16.64 -12.67 -25.73
N ASN A 455 16.30 -11.75 -24.85
CA ASN A 455 17.04 -10.52 -24.62
C ASN A 455 17.72 -10.54 -23.26
N TYR A 456 19.01 -10.31 -23.23
CA TYR A 456 19.82 -10.36 -22.02
C TYR A 456 20.94 -9.31 -22.10
N PHE A 457 20.86 -8.24 -21.28
CA PHE A 457 21.84 -7.17 -21.31
C PHE A 457 21.95 -6.40 -19.98
N ASN A 458 23.14 -5.83 -19.71
CA ASN A 458 23.45 -5.01 -18.55
C ASN A 458 23.17 -5.70 -17.18
N ASN A 459 23.27 -7.02 -17.10
CA ASN A 459 23.06 -7.74 -15.85
C ASN A 459 24.40 -8.00 -15.16
N GLU A 460 24.39 -7.97 -13.82
CA GLU A 460 25.57 -8.15 -13.00
C GLU A 460 25.35 -9.24 -11.91
N ASN A 461 26.31 -10.15 -11.76
CA ASN A 461 26.38 -11.04 -10.63
C ASN A 461 27.58 -10.70 -9.75
N SER A 462 27.34 -10.13 -8.58
CA SER A 462 28.33 -9.91 -7.54
C SER A 462 28.19 -10.89 -6.36
N GLY A 463 27.18 -11.75 -6.39
CA GLY A 463 26.97 -12.83 -5.44
C GLY A 463 27.85 -14.06 -5.72
N THR A 464 27.61 -15.14 -4.98
CA THR A 464 28.32 -16.40 -5.15
C THR A 464 27.43 -17.51 -5.68
N VAL A 465 28.02 -18.41 -6.46
CA VAL A 465 27.40 -19.65 -6.91
C VAL A 465 28.28 -20.79 -6.42
N ASN A 466 27.76 -21.66 -5.53
CA ASN A 466 28.48 -22.75 -4.90
C ASN A 466 29.86 -22.32 -4.34
N GLY A 467 29.88 -21.16 -3.64
CA GLY A 467 31.08 -20.60 -3.02
C GLY A 467 32.04 -19.87 -3.99
N VAL A 468 31.73 -19.80 -5.29
CA VAL A 468 32.54 -19.08 -6.28
C VAL A 468 31.87 -17.73 -6.59
N ILE A 469 32.63 -16.64 -6.49
CA ILE A 469 32.14 -15.31 -6.88
C ILE A 469 31.89 -15.32 -8.40
N GLY A 470 30.64 -15.06 -8.78
CA GLY A 470 30.25 -15.01 -10.17
C GLY A 470 30.86 -13.82 -10.90
N SER A 471 31.37 -14.05 -12.12
CA SER A 471 31.68 -12.98 -13.06
C SER A 471 30.49 -12.74 -14.00
N ASN A 472 30.46 -11.61 -14.71
CA ASN A 472 29.44 -11.34 -15.75
C ASN A 472 29.44 -12.40 -16.86
N GLU A 473 30.54 -13.13 -17.08
CA GLU A 473 30.64 -14.24 -18.05
C GLU A 473 29.81 -15.47 -17.61
N ASN A 474 29.58 -15.64 -16.30
CA ASN A 474 28.75 -16.73 -15.75
C ASN A 474 27.25 -16.39 -15.75
N ALA A 475 26.91 -15.23 -16.31
CA ALA A 475 25.54 -14.73 -16.31
C ALA A 475 24.57 -15.51 -17.26
N LYS A 476 25.08 -16.43 -18.07
CA LYS A 476 24.28 -17.24 -19.00
C LYS A 476 23.96 -18.66 -18.49
N GLY A 477 24.28 -18.96 -17.26
CA GLY A 477 24.19 -20.30 -16.71
C GLY A 477 25.52 -21.05 -16.90
N ILE A 478 26.04 -21.59 -15.80
CA ILE A 478 27.19 -22.49 -15.84
C ILE A 478 26.65 -23.89 -16.02
N LYS A 479 26.95 -24.50 -17.14
CA LYS A 479 26.81 -25.96 -17.30
C LYS A 479 28.07 -26.57 -16.69
N TYR A 480 27.91 -27.24 -15.57
CA TYR A 480 28.97 -28.09 -15.01
C TYR A 480 28.93 -29.47 -15.65
#